data_26e229d2282d1b31143703f2939e37a6
#
_entry.id   26e229d2282d1b31143703f2939e37a6
#
_cell.length_a   1.000
_cell.length_b   1.000
_cell.length_c   1.000
_cell.angle_alpha   90.00
_cell.angle_beta   90.00
_cell.angle_gamma   90.00
#
_symmetry.space_group_name_H-M   'P 1'
#
loop_
_entity.id
_entity.type
_entity.pdbx_description
1 polymer ?
#
loop_
_entity_poly.entity_id
_entity_poly.type
_entity_poly.pdbx_seq_one_letter_code
_entity_poly.pdbx_strand_id
1 'polypeptide(L)'
;MPQNASRLPGRHFLQIPGPTPMPDRIMRAMDMPLVDQRGPEFARLTKRVLEGIKTIFKTAQPVIIYTATGTGAWEAALTNTLSPGDRVLMVETGQFATLWKIMAERLGLKPEFVLSLIHI
;
A
#
# COMPACT_ATOMS: atom_id res chain seq x y z
N MET A 1 -6.30 20.39 32.74
CA MET A 1 -5.52 19.47 33.60
C MET A 1 -4.93 18.41 32.70
N PRO A 2 -3.62 18.16 32.69
CA PRO A 2 -3.06 17.07 31.91
C PRO A 2 -3.55 15.76 32.53
N GLN A 3 -4.27 14.96 31.77
CA GLN A 3 -4.60 13.60 32.15
C GLN A 3 -3.29 12.83 32.27
N ASN A 4 -2.98 12.39 33.49
CA ASN A 4 -1.87 11.51 33.77
C ASN A 4 -2.18 10.18 33.07
N ALA A 5 -1.72 10.04 31.81
CA ALA A 5 -1.83 8.80 31.07
C ALA A 5 -0.96 7.79 31.82
N SER A 6 -1.58 6.99 32.68
CA SER A 6 -0.92 5.87 33.35
C SER A 6 -0.34 4.97 32.25
N ARG A 7 0.99 4.88 32.19
CA ARG A 7 1.67 3.92 31.31
C ARG A 7 1.22 2.51 31.73
N LEU A 8 0.43 1.88 30.91
CA LEU A 8 0.08 0.47 31.11
C LEU A 8 1.37 -0.36 30.93
N PRO A 9 1.69 -1.25 31.88
CA PRO A 9 2.84 -2.12 31.76
C PRO A 9 2.63 -3.13 30.63
N GLY A 10 3.73 -3.46 29.93
CA GLY A 10 3.71 -4.48 28.89
C GLY A 10 3.83 -3.92 27.46
N ARG A 11 3.82 -4.84 26.49
CA ARG A 11 3.92 -4.52 25.07
C ARG A 11 2.53 -4.24 24.50
N HIS A 12 2.34 -3.06 23.94
CA HIS A 12 1.10 -2.70 23.28
C HIS A 12 1.09 -3.23 21.84
N PHE A 13 0.06 -4.01 21.49
CA PHE A 13 -0.18 -4.48 20.13
C PHE A 13 -1.40 -3.77 19.55
N LEU A 14 -1.22 -3.17 18.38
CA LEU A 14 -2.34 -2.62 17.63
C LEU A 14 -3.07 -3.77 16.92
N GLN A 15 -4.40 -3.77 17.02
CA GLN A 15 -5.29 -4.77 16.42
C GLN A 15 -6.22 -4.09 15.42
N ILE A 16 -5.64 -3.28 14.54
CA ILE A 16 -6.34 -2.51 13.51
C ILE A 16 -5.69 -2.76 12.14
N PRO A 17 -6.39 -2.52 11.02
CA PRO A 17 -5.83 -2.70 9.67
C PRO A 17 -4.59 -1.86 9.35
N GLY A 18 -4.36 -0.82 10.12
CA GLY A 18 -3.19 0.06 10.07
C GLY A 18 -3.43 1.31 10.92
N PRO A 19 -2.39 1.87 11.55
CA PRO A 19 -1.02 1.37 11.65
C PRO A 19 -0.92 0.06 12.44
N THR A 20 0.16 -0.68 12.23
CA THR A 20 0.39 -1.99 12.85
C THR A 20 1.74 -2.04 13.57
N PRO A 21 1.90 -2.87 14.62
CA PRO A 21 3.20 -3.09 15.23
C PRO A 21 4.22 -3.58 14.21
N MET A 22 5.38 -2.94 14.19
CA MET A 22 6.48 -3.34 13.30
C MET A 22 7.40 -4.31 14.03
N PRO A 23 7.82 -5.43 13.42
CA PRO A 23 8.79 -6.34 14.02
C PRO A 23 10.10 -5.63 14.37
N ASP A 24 10.68 -5.96 15.54
CA ASP A 24 11.89 -5.30 16.04
C ASP A 24 13.08 -5.40 15.07
N ARG A 25 13.18 -6.49 14.30
CA ARG A 25 14.22 -6.66 13.28
C ARG A 25 14.10 -5.63 12.13
N ILE A 26 12.87 -5.26 11.79
CA ILE A 26 12.60 -4.24 10.76
C ILE A 26 12.93 -2.85 11.31
N MET A 27 12.48 -2.57 12.54
CA MET A 27 12.81 -1.31 13.22
C MET A 27 14.32 -1.10 13.28
N ARG A 28 15.09 -2.12 13.70
CA ARG A 28 16.56 -2.05 13.75
C ARG A 28 17.19 -1.89 12.37
N ALA A 29 16.60 -2.47 11.33
CA ALA A 29 17.11 -2.30 9.97
C ALA A 29 16.86 -0.89 9.42
N MET A 30 15.84 -0.20 9.92
CA MET A 30 15.55 1.19 9.56
C MET A 30 16.36 2.20 10.39
N ASP A 31 16.85 1.82 11.56
CA ASP A 31 17.69 2.64 12.46
C ASP A 31 19.14 2.64 11.98
N MET A 32 19.35 3.14 10.77
CA MET A 32 20.65 3.24 10.11
C MET A 32 20.97 4.71 9.80
N PRO A 33 22.25 5.09 9.84
CA PRO A 33 22.65 6.42 9.37
C PRO A 33 22.17 6.70 7.95
N LEU A 34 21.81 7.95 7.68
CA LEU A 34 21.43 8.36 6.34
C LEU A 34 22.58 8.18 5.36
N VAL A 35 22.30 7.67 4.20
CA VAL A 35 23.24 7.55 3.09
C VAL A 35 22.89 8.56 2.00
N ASP A 36 23.91 9.03 1.26
CA ASP A 36 23.69 9.89 0.10
C ASP A 36 22.93 9.14 -0.99
N GLN A 37 21.74 9.61 -1.35
CA GLN A 37 20.90 9.01 -2.38
C GLN A 37 21.55 9.02 -3.78
N ARG A 38 22.55 9.85 -4.01
CA ARG A 38 23.34 9.89 -5.26
C ARG A 38 24.60 9.05 -5.19
N GLY A 39 24.92 8.54 -4.00
CA GLY A 39 26.12 7.76 -3.75
C GLY A 39 26.04 6.31 -4.23
N PRO A 40 27.18 5.66 -4.39
CA PRO A 40 27.24 4.28 -4.85
C PRO A 40 26.67 3.28 -3.84
N GLU A 41 26.64 3.63 -2.56
CA GLU A 41 26.06 2.80 -1.51
C GLU A 41 24.55 2.69 -1.67
N PHE A 42 23.87 3.82 -1.87
CA PHE A 42 22.44 3.85 -2.14
C PHE A 42 22.09 3.11 -3.43
N ALA A 43 22.91 3.27 -4.48
CA ALA A 43 22.70 2.55 -5.73
C ALA A 43 22.77 1.02 -5.55
N ARG A 44 23.71 0.53 -4.72
CA ARG A 44 23.80 -0.91 -4.39
C ARG A 44 22.59 -1.39 -3.59
N LEU A 45 22.15 -0.60 -2.60
CA LEU A 45 20.97 -0.89 -1.82
C LEU A 45 19.72 -0.99 -2.71
N THR A 46 19.51 0.01 -3.56
CA THR A 46 18.36 0.06 -4.48
C THR A 46 18.33 -1.14 -5.43
N LYS A 47 19.45 -1.48 -6.06
CA LYS A 47 19.53 -2.66 -6.93
C LYS A 47 19.15 -3.95 -6.18
N ARG A 48 19.67 -4.14 -4.97
CA ARG A 48 19.34 -5.29 -4.13
C ARG A 48 17.84 -5.34 -3.77
N VAL A 49 17.24 -4.20 -3.45
CA VAL A 49 15.81 -4.09 -3.13
C VAL A 49 14.97 -4.43 -4.36
N LEU A 50 15.29 -3.85 -5.53
CA LEU A 50 14.55 -4.07 -6.77
C LEU A 50 14.62 -5.54 -7.23
N GLU A 51 15.74 -6.21 -7.07
CA GLU A 51 15.83 -7.65 -7.35
C GLU A 51 15.08 -8.50 -6.30
N GLY A 52 15.22 -8.15 -5.02
CA GLY A 52 14.56 -8.88 -3.94
C GLY A 52 13.03 -8.80 -4.01
N ILE A 53 12.46 -7.66 -4.37
CA ILE A 53 11.01 -7.48 -4.44
C ILE A 53 10.35 -8.32 -5.55
N LYS A 54 11.08 -8.67 -6.60
CA LYS A 54 10.59 -9.56 -7.65
C LYS A 54 10.18 -10.93 -7.12
N THR A 55 10.86 -11.44 -6.10
CA THR A 55 10.52 -12.72 -5.48
C THR A 55 9.17 -12.67 -4.76
N ILE A 56 8.83 -11.52 -4.18
CA ILE A 56 7.54 -11.28 -3.50
C ILE A 56 6.41 -11.25 -4.52
N PHE A 57 6.61 -10.54 -5.63
CA PHE A 57 5.64 -10.45 -6.72
C PHE A 57 5.65 -11.68 -7.65
N LYS A 58 6.57 -12.64 -7.44
CA LYS A 58 6.74 -13.84 -8.29
C LYS A 58 6.85 -13.48 -9.79
N THR A 59 7.63 -12.46 -10.11
CA THR A 59 7.79 -11.94 -11.48
C THR A 59 9.26 -11.81 -11.87
N ALA A 60 9.55 -12.01 -13.16
CA ALA A 60 10.84 -11.65 -13.76
C ALA A 60 10.85 -10.21 -14.31
N GLN A 61 9.66 -9.59 -14.40
CA GLN A 61 9.53 -8.24 -14.95
C GLN A 61 10.01 -7.18 -13.94
N PRO A 62 10.35 -5.97 -14.40
CA PRO A 62 10.66 -4.86 -13.51
C PRO A 62 9.52 -4.54 -12.55
N VAL A 63 9.85 -4.36 -11.27
CA VAL A 63 8.94 -3.85 -10.26
C VAL A 63 9.29 -2.39 -10.01
N ILE A 64 8.33 -1.51 -10.15
CA ILE A 64 8.51 -0.07 -10.00
C ILE A 64 8.10 0.34 -8.59
N ILE A 65 8.97 1.06 -7.90
CA ILE A 65 8.69 1.66 -6.59
C ILE A 65 8.55 3.16 -6.79
N TYR A 66 7.41 3.71 -6.40
CA TYR A 66 7.19 5.16 -6.43
C TYR A 66 6.52 5.63 -5.14
N THR A 67 6.69 6.90 -4.82
CA THR A 67 6.16 7.49 -3.60
C THR A 67 4.65 7.66 -3.71
N ALA A 68 3.91 6.79 -3.07
CA ALA A 68 2.45 6.82 -3.02
C ALA A 68 1.92 6.01 -1.83
N THR A 69 0.60 6.08 -1.61
CA THR A 69 -0.15 5.16 -0.75
C THR A 69 -0.72 4.01 -1.58
N GLY A 70 -1.42 3.05 -0.96
CA GLY A 70 -2.18 2.02 -1.67
C GLY A 70 -3.17 2.60 -2.70
N THR A 71 -3.68 3.79 -2.47
CA THR A 71 -4.56 4.50 -3.42
C THR A 71 -3.85 4.79 -4.75
N GLY A 72 -2.58 5.19 -4.72
CA GLY A 72 -1.80 5.37 -5.95
C GLY A 72 -1.56 4.06 -6.71
N ALA A 73 -1.47 2.92 -6.02
CA ALA A 73 -1.40 1.62 -6.68
C ALA A 73 -2.71 1.25 -7.39
N TRP A 74 -3.87 1.61 -6.82
CA TRP A 74 -5.17 1.43 -7.50
C TRP A 74 -5.26 2.27 -8.75
N GLU A 75 -4.88 3.55 -8.67
CA GLU A 75 -4.84 4.44 -9.82
C GLU A 75 -3.93 3.88 -10.92
N ALA A 76 -2.73 3.44 -10.55
CA ALA A 76 -1.81 2.82 -11.49
C ALA A 76 -2.40 1.57 -12.16
N ALA A 77 -3.10 0.72 -11.41
CA ALA A 77 -3.76 -0.46 -11.97
C ALA A 77 -4.83 -0.07 -12.99
N LEU A 78 -5.73 0.85 -12.66
CA LEU A 78 -6.82 1.26 -13.54
C LEU A 78 -6.31 1.99 -14.78
N THR A 79 -5.42 2.97 -14.63
CA THR A 79 -4.95 3.82 -15.74
C THR A 79 -4.01 3.10 -16.71
N ASN A 80 -3.31 2.05 -16.27
CA ASN A 80 -2.41 1.29 -17.14
C ASN A 80 -3.04 0.08 -17.82
N THR A 81 -4.25 -0.32 -17.41
CA THR A 81 -4.91 -1.51 -17.95
C THR A 81 -6.23 -1.21 -18.66
N LEU A 82 -6.81 -0.04 -18.42
CA LEU A 82 -8.14 0.34 -18.92
C LEU A 82 -8.10 1.71 -19.58
N SER A 83 -9.07 1.96 -20.45
CA SER A 83 -9.30 3.24 -21.14
C SER A 83 -10.63 3.86 -20.72
N PRO A 84 -10.80 5.20 -20.80
CA PRO A 84 -12.10 5.83 -20.53
C PRO A 84 -13.21 5.19 -21.35
N GLY A 85 -14.31 4.86 -20.68
CA GLY A 85 -15.45 4.15 -21.27
C GLY A 85 -15.46 2.64 -21.06
N ASP A 86 -14.33 2.04 -20.67
CA ASP A 86 -14.25 0.62 -20.37
C ASP A 86 -15.11 0.22 -19.16
N ARG A 87 -15.66 -0.98 -19.22
CA ARG A 87 -16.44 -1.57 -18.11
C ARG A 87 -15.50 -2.31 -17.17
N VAL A 88 -15.71 -2.16 -15.88
CA VAL A 88 -14.94 -2.83 -14.84
C VAL A 88 -15.86 -3.41 -13.78
N LEU A 89 -15.75 -4.70 -13.51
CA LEU A 89 -16.48 -5.36 -12.44
C LEU A 89 -15.79 -5.08 -11.09
N MET A 90 -16.57 -4.58 -10.16
CA MET A 90 -16.11 -4.31 -8.79
C MET A 90 -17.08 -4.90 -7.79
N VAL A 91 -16.55 -5.54 -6.75
CA VAL A 91 -17.37 -6.14 -5.69
C VAL A 91 -17.23 -5.29 -4.43
N GLU A 92 -18.35 -4.86 -3.88
CA GLU A 92 -18.40 -4.13 -2.60
C GLU A 92 -18.04 -5.08 -1.47
N THR A 93 -16.90 -4.81 -0.82
CA THR A 93 -16.38 -5.58 0.33
C THR A 93 -16.01 -4.64 1.49
N GLY A 94 -16.42 -3.39 1.42
CA GLY A 94 -16.17 -2.36 2.43
C GLY A 94 -15.72 -1.03 1.84
N GLN A 95 -15.31 -0.12 2.72
CA GLN A 95 -15.00 1.27 2.37
C GLN A 95 -13.98 1.41 1.23
N PHE A 96 -12.94 0.58 1.21
CA PHE A 96 -11.92 0.68 0.15
C PHE A 96 -12.46 0.27 -1.23
N ALA A 97 -13.36 -0.71 -1.31
CA ALA A 97 -14.02 -1.05 -2.56
C ALA A 97 -14.85 0.11 -3.11
N THR A 98 -15.56 0.83 -2.23
CA THR A 98 -16.29 2.04 -2.57
C THR A 98 -15.37 3.15 -3.09
N LEU A 99 -14.21 3.34 -2.47
CA LEU A 99 -13.22 4.32 -2.93
C LEU A 99 -12.63 3.95 -4.31
N TRP A 100 -12.40 2.67 -4.58
CA TRP A 100 -11.99 2.18 -5.90
C TRP A 100 -13.03 2.51 -6.97
N LYS A 101 -14.32 2.27 -6.68
CA LYS A 101 -15.43 2.62 -7.57
C LYS A 101 -15.42 4.12 -7.89
N ILE A 102 -15.33 4.97 -6.88
CA ILE A 102 -15.29 6.43 -7.06
C ILE A 102 -14.10 6.85 -7.93
N MET A 103 -12.95 6.23 -7.73
CA MET A 103 -11.76 6.47 -8.56
C MET A 103 -12.00 6.06 -10.01
N ALA A 104 -12.54 4.87 -10.24
CA ALA A 104 -12.87 4.38 -11.58
C ALA A 104 -13.81 5.33 -12.32
N GLU A 105 -14.87 5.81 -11.66
CA GLU A 105 -15.80 6.80 -12.22
C GLU A 105 -15.10 8.10 -12.59
N ARG A 106 -14.20 8.61 -11.74
CA ARG A 106 -13.41 9.82 -12.02
C ARG A 106 -12.43 9.67 -13.17
N LEU A 107 -11.95 8.46 -13.42
CA LEU A 107 -11.11 8.11 -14.57
C LEU A 107 -11.93 7.87 -15.85
N GLY A 108 -13.24 8.06 -15.80
CA GLY A 108 -14.13 7.88 -16.94
C GLY A 108 -14.46 6.42 -17.26
N LEU A 109 -14.18 5.50 -16.34
CA LEU A 109 -14.57 4.11 -16.46
C LEU A 109 -16.05 3.90 -16.10
N LYS A 110 -16.60 2.74 -16.47
CA LYS A 110 -17.99 2.34 -16.18
C LYS A 110 -17.98 1.16 -15.19
N PRO A 111 -17.88 1.40 -13.87
CA PRO A 111 -17.86 0.34 -12.88
C PRO A 111 -19.25 -0.34 -12.78
N GLU A 112 -19.26 -1.66 -12.87
CA GLU A 112 -20.38 -2.51 -12.46
C GLU A 112 -20.12 -2.91 -11.00
N PHE A 113 -20.81 -2.26 -10.09
CA PHE A 113 -20.59 -2.40 -8.65
C PHE A 113 -21.59 -3.36 -8.05
N VAL A 114 -21.13 -4.57 -7.75
CA VAL A 114 -21.93 -5.62 -7.13
C VAL A 114 -21.84 -5.52 -5.62
N LEU A 115 -22.99 -5.37 -4.97
CA LEU A 115 -23.05 -5.29 -3.50
C LEU A 115 -22.78 -6.67 -2.90
N SER A 116 -21.94 -6.70 -1.87
CA SER A 116 -21.71 -7.90 -1.10
C SER A 116 -22.90 -8.21 -0.19
N LEU A 117 -23.29 -9.48 -0.09
CA LEU A 117 -24.34 -9.94 0.82
C LEU A 117 -23.92 -9.92 2.29
N ILE A 118 -22.66 -9.59 2.59
CA ILE A 118 -22.10 -9.50 3.96
C ILE A 118 -22.78 -8.39 4.80
N HIS A 119 -23.41 -7.42 4.13
CA HIS A 119 -24.04 -6.26 4.77
C HIS A 119 -25.58 -6.34 4.81
N ILE A 120 -26.12 -7.54 4.62
CA ILE A 120 -27.57 -7.81 4.78
C ILE A 120 -27.84 -8.30 6.20
#